data_5713fd19f0b97d553c2abb6fd2001784
#
_entry.id   5713fd19f0b97d553c2abb6fd2001784
#
_cell.length_a   1.000
_cell.length_b   1.000
_cell.length_c   1.000
_cell.angle_alpha   90.00
_cell.angle_beta   90.00
_cell.angle_gamma   90.00
#
_symmetry.space_group_name_H-M   'P 1'
#
loop_
_entity.id
_entity.type
_entity.pdbx_description
1 polymer ?
#
loop_
_entity_poly.entity_id
_entity_poly.type
_entity_poly.pdbx_seq_one_letter_code
_entity_poly.pdbx_strand_id
1 'polypeptide(L)'
;QLDGEKAAEQKIDSMRLRIKYPEYLKELGIREQRTENIPMDVLVIGSDEVFNCLQTNPAVGYSKQLFGKYSQANKVVSYAASAGFTTVEGLEKYGIRDEVSDMLKNNFDHISVRDDNTFDLVKTLTGITPDMHLDPVLVGDFSEKIIEKHDLDKYVVVYSYEERMSGRTDEAEAIQRFAHERGLKTVSIGNFQKWTDLKIEASPFELLGYIKNADYVVTDTFHGTIFSII
;
A
#
# COMPACT_ATOMS: atom_id res chain seq x y z
N GLN A 1 17.18 13.17 -27.26
CA GLN A 1 17.63 11.76 -27.42
C GLN A 1 17.76 11.07 -26.07
N LEU A 2 18.41 11.67 -25.07
CA LEU A 2 18.56 11.15 -23.70
C LEU A 2 17.22 10.91 -22.98
N ASP A 3 16.22 11.77 -23.18
CA ASP A 3 14.90 11.61 -22.57
C ASP A 3 14.10 10.44 -23.18
N GLY A 4 14.32 10.15 -24.46
CA GLY A 4 13.69 9.02 -25.13
C GLY A 4 14.24 7.66 -24.67
N GLU A 5 15.55 7.56 -24.44
CA GLU A 5 16.20 6.35 -23.94
C GLU A 5 15.79 6.04 -22.50
N LYS A 6 15.79 7.05 -21.62
CA LYS A 6 15.32 6.90 -20.25
C LYS A 6 13.84 6.49 -20.16
N ALA A 7 12.99 7.06 -21.02
CA ALA A 7 11.58 6.68 -21.09
C ALA A 7 11.39 5.24 -21.60
N ALA A 8 12.25 4.77 -22.52
CA ALA A 8 12.23 3.39 -23.00
C ALA A 8 12.69 2.41 -21.91
N GLU A 9 13.75 2.72 -21.17
CA GLU A 9 14.21 1.93 -20.03
C GLU A 9 13.13 1.81 -18.95
N GLN A 10 12.50 2.90 -18.54
CA GLN A 10 11.39 2.88 -17.59
C GLN A 10 10.22 2.00 -18.04
N LYS A 11 9.91 2.04 -19.34
CA LYS A 11 8.83 1.21 -19.89
C LYS A 11 9.21 -0.27 -19.89
N ILE A 12 10.47 -0.60 -20.15
CA ILE A 12 10.98 -1.97 -20.08
C ILE A 12 10.93 -2.47 -18.63
N ASP A 13 11.38 -1.69 -17.67
CA ASP A 13 11.40 -2.06 -16.26
C ASP A 13 9.98 -2.25 -15.70
N SER A 14 9.04 -1.35 -16.04
CA SER A 14 7.64 -1.52 -15.67
C SER A 14 6.98 -2.76 -16.32
N MET A 15 7.41 -3.13 -17.52
CA MET A 15 6.96 -4.38 -18.17
C MET A 15 7.53 -5.62 -17.49
N ARG A 16 8.82 -5.59 -17.09
CA ARG A 16 9.45 -6.68 -16.34
C ARG A 16 8.78 -6.92 -14.99
N LEU A 17 8.47 -5.86 -14.23
CA LEU A 17 7.68 -5.94 -13.00
C LEU A 17 6.32 -6.59 -13.23
N ARG A 18 5.60 -6.20 -14.27
CA ARG A 18 4.30 -6.79 -14.63
C ARG A 18 4.38 -8.27 -14.99
N ILE A 19 5.49 -8.73 -15.54
CA ILE A 19 5.70 -10.14 -15.89
C ILE A 19 6.03 -10.97 -14.66
N LYS A 20 6.85 -10.45 -13.73
CA LYS A 20 7.24 -11.16 -12.50
C LYS A 20 6.19 -11.12 -11.40
N TYR A 21 5.38 -10.08 -11.35
CA TYR A 21 4.39 -9.90 -10.29
C TYR A 21 3.42 -11.08 -10.12
N PRO A 22 2.87 -11.68 -11.18
CA PRO A 22 2.05 -12.88 -11.06
C PRO A 22 2.75 -14.08 -10.42
N GLU A 23 4.08 -14.24 -10.64
CA GLU A 23 4.87 -15.31 -10.01
C GLU A 23 4.94 -15.10 -8.50
N TYR A 24 5.19 -13.88 -8.04
CA TYR A 24 5.17 -13.55 -6.60
C TYR A 24 3.80 -13.77 -5.97
N LEU A 25 2.72 -13.37 -6.63
CA LEU A 25 1.35 -13.62 -6.15
C LEU A 25 1.08 -15.12 -5.99
N LYS A 26 1.53 -15.94 -6.94
CA LYS A 26 1.39 -17.39 -6.89
C LYS A 26 2.20 -18.00 -5.75
N GLU A 27 3.44 -17.57 -5.54
CA GLU A 27 4.28 -18.01 -4.42
C GLU A 27 3.64 -17.67 -3.07
N LEU A 28 2.97 -16.53 -2.97
CA LEU A 28 2.22 -16.11 -1.79
C LEU A 28 0.86 -16.79 -1.64
N GLY A 29 0.49 -17.70 -2.57
CA GLY A 29 -0.80 -18.38 -2.56
C GLY A 29 -1.99 -17.49 -2.93
N ILE A 30 -1.74 -16.34 -3.53
CA ILE A 30 -2.80 -15.41 -3.96
C ILE A 30 -3.46 -15.95 -5.22
N ARG A 31 -4.78 -16.07 -5.19
CA ARG A 31 -5.56 -16.57 -6.33
C ARG A 31 -5.92 -15.43 -7.28
N GLU A 32 -5.83 -15.70 -8.59
CA GLU A 32 -6.25 -14.75 -9.62
C GLU A 32 -7.78 -14.61 -9.73
N GLN A 33 -8.51 -15.65 -9.29
CA GLN A 33 -9.98 -15.66 -9.38
C GLN A 33 -10.60 -14.90 -8.21
N ARG A 34 -11.63 -14.12 -8.51
CA ARG A 34 -12.49 -13.49 -7.50
C ARG A 34 -13.17 -14.58 -6.66
N THR A 35 -13.07 -14.44 -5.34
CA THR A 35 -13.51 -15.46 -4.38
C THR A 35 -14.71 -15.01 -3.54
N GLU A 36 -15.25 -13.83 -3.78
CA GLU A 36 -16.37 -13.27 -3.00
C GLU A 36 -17.65 -14.15 -3.03
N ASN A 37 -17.80 -14.96 -4.06
CA ASN A 37 -18.97 -15.85 -4.22
C ASN A 37 -18.68 -17.31 -3.90
N ILE A 38 -17.58 -17.58 -3.21
CA ILE A 38 -17.24 -18.95 -2.80
C ILE A 38 -17.64 -19.13 -1.33
N PRO A 39 -18.41 -20.19 -0.99
CA PRO A 39 -18.67 -20.56 0.41
C PRO A 39 -17.36 -20.76 1.17
N MET A 40 -17.23 -20.14 2.35
CA MET A 40 -16.06 -20.25 3.23
C MET A 40 -16.49 -20.03 4.67
N ASP A 41 -15.66 -20.48 5.62
CA ASP A 41 -15.98 -20.31 7.03
C ASP A 41 -15.83 -18.86 7.47
N VAL A 42 -14.75 -18.19 7.05
CA VAL A 42 -14.46 -16.81 7.44
C VAL A 42 -13.89 -16.06 6.23
N LEU A 43 -14.47 -14.88 5.95
CA LEU A 43 -13.88 -13.88 5.07
C LEU A 43 -13.23 -12.79 5.93
N VAL A 44 -11.93 -12.60 5.76
CA VAL A 44 -11.19 -11.50 6.39
C VAL A 44 -10.96 -10.39 5.35
N ILE A 45 -11.43 -9.19 5.62
CA ILE A 45 -11.27 -8.01 4.75
C ILE A 45 -10.28 -7.04 5.41
N GLY A 46 -9.22 -6.72 4.71
CA GLY A 46 -8.13 -5.87 5.22
C GLY A 46 -6.77 -6.59 5.09
N SER A 47 -5.69 -5.99 5.49
CA SER A 47 -5.63 -4.60 5.99
C SER A 47 -5.80 -3.58 4.85
N ASP A 48 -5.00 -2.49 4.90
CA ASP A 48 -4.95 -1.43 3.90
C ASP A 48 -6.23 -0.57 3.80
N GLU A 49 -6.26 0.34 2.84
CA GLU A 49 -7.33 1.31 2.63
C GLU A 49 -8.59 0.69 1.97
N VAL A 50 -9.01 -0.49 2.46
CA VAL A 50 -10.16 -1.22 1.92
C VAL A 50 -11.51 -0.50 2.14
N PHE A 51 -11.59 0.37 3.14
CA PHE A 51 -12.76 1.20 3.42
C PHE A 51 -12.67 2.62 2.85
N ASN A 52 -11.63 2.92 2.06
CA ASN A 52 -11.47 4.23 1.43
C ASN A 52 -12.42 4.38 0.22
N CYS A 53 -13.61 4.94 0.47
CA CYS A 53 -14.63 5.18 -0.54
C CYS A 53 -14.30 6.36 -1.47
N LEU A 54 -13.38 7.24 -1.08
CA LEU A 54 -13.09 8.50 -1.77
C LEU A 54 -11.78 8.45 -2.56
N GLN A 55 -11.12 7.30 -2.61
CA GLN A 55 -9.88 7.17 -3.39
C GLN A 55 -10.13 7.38 -4.89
N THR A 56 -9.17 8.03 -5.52
CA THR A 56 -9.27 8.42 -6.94
C THR A 56 -8.69 7.36 -7.90
N ASN A 57 -8.12 6.27 -7.38
CA ASN A 57 -7.58 5.21 -8.21
C ASN A 57 -8.70 4.46 -8.94
N PRO A 58 -8.80 4.56 -10.27
CA PRO A 58 -9.90 3.96 -11.05
C PRO A 58 -9.87 2.43 -11.04
N ALA A 59 -8.74 1.81 -10.68
CA ALA A 59 -8.60 0.36 -10.59
C ALA A 59 -9.18 -0.21 -9.28
N VAL A 60 -9.31 0.60 -8.24
CA VAL A 60 -9.82 0.19 -6.93
C VAL A 60 -11.17 0.85 -6.65
N GLY A 61 -11.21 2.17 -6.54
CA GLY A 61 -12.42 2.96 -6.30
C GLY A 61 -13.24 2.50 -5.10
N TYR A 62 -14.51 2.86 -5.10
CA TYR A 62 -15.50 2.36 -4.14
C TYR A 62 -15.99 0.98 -4.55
N SER A 63 -15.70 -0.04 -3.75
CA SER A 63 -16.12 -1.43 -4.00
C SER A 63 -16.93 -1.98 -2.84
N LYS A 64 -18.19 -2.33 -3.11
CA LYS A 64 -19.09 -2.92 -2.10
C LYS A 64 -18.60 -4.29 -1.61
N GLN A 65 -17.81 -5.00 -2.40
CA GLN A 65 -17.22 -6.28 -2.04
C GLN A 65 -16.26 -6.14 -0.85
N LEU A 66 -15.53 -5.01 -0.78
CA LEU A 66 -14.66 -4.69 0.36
C LEU A 66 -15.44 -4.33 1.63
N PHE A 67 -16.77 -4.22 1.53
CA PHE A 67 -17.70 -4.10 2.66
C PHE A 67 -18.49 -5.40 2.90
N GLY A 68 -17.97 -6.54 2.47
CA GLY A 68 -18.60 -7.85 2.67
C GLY A 68 -19.85 -8.10 1.84
N LYS A 69 -20.24 -7.20 0.92
CA LYS A 69 -21.41 -7.36 0.06
C LYS A 69 -21.21 -8.56 -0.88
N TYR A 70 -22.23 -9.38 -0.99
CA TYR A 70 -22.25 -10.62 -1.79
C TYR A 70 -21.37 -11.78 -1.24
N SER A 71 -20.79 -11.65 -0.05
CA SER A 71 -20.06 -12.74 0.58
C SER A 71 -20.97 -13.94 0.85
N GLN A 72 -20.46 -15.15 0.65
CA GLN A 72 -21.07 -16.42 1.06
C GLN A 72 -20.32 -17.05 2.25
N ALA A 73 -19.50 -16.27 2.94
CA ALA A 73 -18.82 -16.70 4.14
C ALA A 73 -19.80 -16.84 5.31
N ASN A 74 -19.55 -17.81 6.20
CA ASN A 74 -20.32 -17.96 7.43
C ASN A 74 -20.07 -16.78 8.40
N LYS A 75 -18.87 -16.18 8.35
CA LYS A 75 -18.50 -14.97 9.11
C LYS A 75 -17.71 -14.02 8.23
N VAL A 76 -17.95 -12.73 8.39
CA VAL A 76 -17.17 -11.66 7.73
C VAL A 76 -16.58 -10.77 8.81
N VAL A 77 -15.27 -10.59 8.79
CA VAL A 77 -14.57 -9.71 9.74
C VAL A 77 -13.63 -8.77 8.98
N SER A 78 -13.37 -7.60 9.54
CA SER A 78 -12.24 -6.80 9.06
C SER A 78 -11.03 -6.94 10.00
N TYR A 79 -9.83 -6.84 9.43
CA TYR A 79 -8.59 -6.81 10.20
C TYR A 79 -7.75 -5.60 9.79
N ALA A 80 -7.52 -4.70 10.76
CA ALA A 80 -6.69 -3.51 10.58
C ALA A 80 -7.06 -2.70 9.32
N ALA A 81 -8.37 -2.62 8.99
CA ALA A 81 -8.87 -1.91 7.83
C ALA A 81 -8.67 -0.39 7.98
N SER A 82 -8.50 0.31 6.87
CA SER A 82 -8.40 1.77 6.83
C SER A 82 -9.39 2.37 5.85
N ALA A 83 -9.96 3.52 6.23
CA ALA A 83 -10.77 4.35 5.35
C ALA A 83 -9.94 5.46 4.66
N GLY A 84 -8.63 5.49 4.91
CA GLY A 84 -7.74 6.51 4.38
C GLY A 84 -8.23 7.91 4.76
N PHE A 85 -8.50 8.73 3.76
CA PHE A 85 -9.02 10.10 3.94
C PHE A 85 -10.55 10.21 3.78
N THR A 86 -11.27 9.10 3.80
CA THR A 86 -12.74 9.13 3.73
C THR A 86 -13.33 9.81 4.97
N THR A 87 -14.25 10.76 4.76
CA THR A 87 -14.99 11.47 5.80
C THR A 87 -16.48 11.28 5.64
N VAL A 88 -17.26 11.54 6.72
CA VAL A 88 -18.73 11.49 6.67
C VAL A 88 -19.29 12.47 5.63
N GLU A 89 -18.78 13.71 5.63
CA GLU A 89 -19.18 14.75 4.68
C GLU A 89 -18.88 14.34 3.23
N GLY A 90 -17.74 13.66 3.02
CA GLY A 90 -17.41 13.10 1.71
C GLY A 90 -18.40 12.04 1.26
N LEU A 91 -18.78 11.13 2.14
CA LEU A 91 -19.79 10.10 1.84
C LEU A 91 -21.18 10.73 1.57
N GLU A 92 -21.57 11.76 2.32
CA GLU A 92 -22.80 12.52 2.11
C GLU A 92 -22.82 13.22 0.75
N LYS A 93 -21.71 13.88 0.40
CA LYS A 93 -21.54 14.56 -0.89
C LYS A 93 -21.75 13.62 -2.08
N TYR A 94 -21.31 12.38 -1.97
CA TYR A 94 -21.49 11.35 -3.00
C TYR A 94 -22.78 10.53 -2.85
N GLY A 95 -23.59 10.78 -1.82
CA GLY A 95 -24.86 10.10 -1.58
C GLY A 95 -24.74 8.61 -1.21
N ILE A 96 -23.60 8.20 -0.67
CA ILE A 96 -23.30 6.80 -0.31
C ILE A 96 -23.22 6.55 1.20
N ARG A 97 -23.40 7.58 2.03
CA ARG A 97 -23.29 7.50 3.48
C ARG A 97 -24.13 6.38 4.09
N ASP A 98 -25.40 6.34 3.75
CA ASP A 98 -26.35 5.38 4.35
C ASP A 98 -26.08 3.95 3.86
N GLU A 99 -25.67 3.78 2.60
CA GLU A 99 -25.25 2.48 2.07
C GLU A 99 -24.01 1.95 2.77
N VAL A 100 -22.99 2.78 2.95
CA VAL A 100 -21.75 2.40 3.68
C VAL A 100 -22.08 2.07 5.13
N SER A 101 -22.90 2.90 5.80
CA SER A 101 -23.37 2.64 7.16
C SER A 101 -24.10 1.30 7.28
N ASP A 102 -25.01 1.00 6.34
CA ASP A 102 -25.75 -0.26 6.33
C ASP A 102 -24.84 -1.46 6.16
N MET A 103 -23.89 -1.40 5.22
CA MET A 103 -22.94 -2.49 4.99
C MET A 103 -22.01 -2.72 6.20
N LEU A 104 -21.51 -1.67 6.84
CA LEU A 104 -20.69 -1.81 8.04
C LEU A 104 -21.47 -2.42 9.21
N LYS A 105 -22.75 -2.10 9.35
CA LYS A 105 -23.60 -2.65 10.42
C LYS A 105 -24.01 -4.10 10.20
N ASN A 106 -24.31 -4.46 8.94
CA ASN A 106 -25.06 -5.68 8.68
C ASN A 106 -24.24 -6.78 8.01
N ASN A 107 -23.09 -6.43 7.39
CA ASN A 107 -22.27 -7.43 6.69
C ASN A 107 -21.10 -7.95 7.53
N PHE A 108 -20.73 -7.29 8.64
CA PHE A 108 -19.59 -7.68 9.45
C PHE A 108 -20.04 -8.25 10.80
N ASP A 109 -19.48 -9.39 11.15
CA ASP A 109 -19.60 -9.97 12.51
C ASP A 109 -18.67 -9.24 13.48
N HIS A 110 -17.54 -8.72 12.97
CA HIS A 110 -16.56 -8.00 13.77
C HIS A 110 -15.77 -7.01 12.90
N ILE A 111 -15.52 -5.82 13.44
CA ILE A 111 -14.78 -4.76 12.73
C ILE A 111 -13.54 -4.39 13.53
N SER A 112 -12.38 -4.49 12.90
CA SER A 112 -11.15 -3.91 13.40
C SER A 112 -10.49 -3.00 12.38
N VAL A 113 -9.87 -1.93 12.86
CA VAL A 113 -9.29 -0.84 12.08
C VAL A 113 -7.88 -0.53 12.55
N ARG A 114 -7.09 0.23 11.79
CA ARG A 114 -5.69 0.53 12.13
C ARG A 114 -5.40 2.01 12.42
N ASP A 115 -6.37 2.89 12.23
CA ASP A 115 -6.18 4.33 12.39
C ASP A 115 -7.40 5.02 12.98
N ASP A 116 -7.15 6.18 13.63
CA ASP A 116 -8.15 6.94 14.36
C ASP A 116 -9.26 7.48 13.44
N ASN A 117 -8.92 7.90 12.20
CA ASN A 117 -9.92 8.38 11.24
C ASN A 117 -10.95 7.29 10.93
N THR A 118 -10.47 6.07 10.69
CA THR A 118 -11.36 4.93 10.40
C THR A 118 -12.17 4.52 11.64
N PHE A 119 -11.56 4.57 12.82
CA PHE A 119 -12.25 4.30 14.09
C PHE A 119 -13.42 5.27 14.27
N ASP A 120 -13.17 6.56 14.14
CA ASP A 120 -14.19 7.59 14.30
C ASP A 120 -15.27 7.52 13.21
N LEU A 121 -14.87 7.24 11.97
CA LEU A 121 -15.80 7.04 10.85
C LEU A 121 -16.77 5.88 11.12
N VAL A 122 -16.25 4.69 11.47
CA VAL A 122 -17.08 3.51 11.77
C VAL A 122 -18.01 3.80 12.93
N LYS A 123 -17.50 4.35 14.02
CA LYS A 123 -18.29 4.69 15.21
C LYS A 123 -19.39 5.69 14.90
N THR A 124 -19.09 6.73 14.11
CA THR A 124 -20.07 7.77 13.73
C THR A 124 -21.16 7.21 12.82
N LEU A 125 -20.79 6.39 11.84
CA LEU A 125 -21.74 5.83 10.89
C LEU A 125 -22.63 4.74 11.51
N THR A 126 -22.10 3.95 12.43
CA THR A 126 -22.75 2.71 12.88
C THR A 126 -23.18 2.72 14.33
N GLY A 127 -22.54 3.50 15.19
CA GLY A 127 -22.61 3.38 16.65
C GLY A 127 -21.77 2.22 17.20
N ILE A 128 -21.19 1.38 16.36
CA ILE A 128 -20.29 0.29 16.78
C ILE A 128 -18.93 0.87 17.12
N THR A 129 -18.34 0.44 18.22
CA THR A 129 -16.94 0.75 18.56
C THR A 129 -16.05 -0.35 17.97
N PRO A 130 -15.27 -0.07 16.91
CA PRO A 130 -14.39 -1.08 16.34
C PRO A 130 -13.17 -1.32 17.23
N ASP A 131 -12.50 -2.46 17.07
CA ASP A 131 -11.22 -2.70 17.71
C ASP A 131 -10.09 -2.02 16.93
N MET A 132 -9.03 -1.60 17.64
CA MET A 132 -7.81 -1.07 17.06
C MET A 132 -6.75 -2.17 16.99
N HIS A 133 -6.26 -2.46 15.80
CA HIS A 133 -5.16 -3.41 15.58
C HIS A 133 -4.05 -2.78 14.74
N LEU A 134 -2.83 -3.23 14.99
CA LEU A 134 -1.69 -2.86 14.16
C LEU A 134 -1.81 -3.47 12.76
N ASP A 135 -1.25 -2.79 11.78
CA ASP A 135 -1.10 -3.35 10.44
C ASP A 135 -0.34 -4.69 10.51
N PRO A 136 -0.75 -5.72 9.74
CA PRO A 136 -0.12 -7.04 9.79
C PRO A 136 1.39 -7.03 9.49
N VAL A 137 1.88 -6.04 8.75
CA VAL A 137 3.32 -5.88 8.51
C VAL A 137 4.09 -5.57 9.80
N LEU A 138 3.49 -4.83 10.75
CA LEU A 138 4.10 -4.52 12.03
C LEU A 138 4.05 -5.68 13.04
N VAL A 139 3.19 -6.67 12.81
CA VAL A 139 2.99 -7.82 13.73
C VAL A 139 3.69 -9.07 13.21
N GLY A 140 3.86 -9.15 11.89
CA GLY A 140 4.50 -10.30 11.23
C GLY A 140 6.01 -10.32 11.42
N ASP A 141 6.57 -11.51 11.58
CA ASP A 141 8.02 -11.71 11.51
C ASP A 141 8.42 -12.08 10.07
N PHE A 142 9.15 -11.18 9.43
CA PHE A 142 9.64 -11.35 8.07
C PHE A 142 11.14 -11.65 8.01
N SER A 143 11.83 -11.76 9.15
CA SER A 143 13.30 -11.88 9.24
C SER A 143 13.87 -12.99 8.37
N GLU A 144 13.22 -14.17 8.33
CA GLU A 144 13.63 -15.30 7.51
C GLU A 144 13.31 -15.16 6.01
N LYS A 145 12.44 -14.20 5.64
CA LYS A 145 12.01 -13.97 4.27
C LYS A 145 12.74 -12.82 3.59
N ILE A 146 13.41 -11.98 4.35
CA ILE A 146 14.18 -10.85 3.81
C ILE A 146 15.31 -11.39 2.94
N ILE A 147 15.35 -10.97 1.69
CA ILE A 147 16.44 -11.30 0.77
C ILE A 147 17.48 -10.18 0.87
N GLU A 148 18.57 -10.46 1.58
CA GLU A 148 19.67 -9.51 1.75
C GLU A 148 20.26 -9.07 0.41
N LYS A 149 20.54 -7.78 0.29
CA LYS A 149 21.12 -7.14 -0.89
C LYS A 149 22.36 -6.37 -0.51
N HIS A 150 23.48 -6.70 -1.13
CA HIS A 150 24.80 -6.13 -0.88
C HIS A 150 25.47 -5.60 -2.15
N ASP A 151 24.68 -5.34 -3.19
CA ASP A 151 25.14 -4.84 -4.48
C ASP A 151 25.30 -3.31 -4.53
N LEU A 152 24.97 -2.63 -3.42
CA LEU A 152 25.15 -1.20 -3.22
C LEU A 152 25.91 -0.93 -1.91
N ASP A 153 26.85 0.01 -1.95
CA ASP A 153 27.66 0.36 -0.77
C ASP A 153 26.97 1.41 0.12
N LYS A 154 26.68 2.57 -0.44
CA LYS A 154 26.12 3.72 0.29
C LYS A 154 24.98 4.33 -0.48
N TYR A 155 23.78 4.35 0.12
CA TYR A 155 22.61 4.83 -0.59
C TYR A 155 21.46 5.28 0.31
N VAL A 156 20.60 6.11 -0.30
CA VAL A 156 19.31 6.53 0.24
C VAL A 156 18.22 5.85 -0.58
N VAL A 157 17.36 5.06 0.05
CA VAL A 157 16.14 4.56 -0.60
C VAL A 157 15.11 5.67 -0.66
N VAL A 158 14.56 5.92 -1.84
CA VAL A 158 13.40 6.79 -2.07
C VAL A 158 12.21 5.91 -2.42
N TYR A 159 11.29 5.74 -1.48
CA TYR A 159 10.10 4.92 -1.64
C TYR A 159 8.84 5.77 -1.58
N SER A 160 8.39 6.18 -2.76
CA SER A 160 7.22 7.05 -2.96
C SER A 160 6.57 6.75 -4.30
N TYR A 161 5.26 7.02 -4.44
CA TYR A 161 4.60 6.95 -5.74
C TYR A 161 5.11 8.05 -6.68
N GLU A 162 5.30 7.70 -7.97
CA GLU A 162 5.79 8.66 -8.98
C GLU A 162 4.90 9.92 -9.02
N GLU A 163 3.58 9.74 -8.97
CA GLU A 163 2.61 10.84 -9.03
C GLU A 163 2.71 11.80 -7.84
N ARG A 164 3.08 11.30 -6.65
CA ARG A 164 3.23 12.13 -5.46
C ARG A 164 4.45 13.02 -5.51
N MET A 165 5.54 12.53 -6.11
CA MET A 165 6.78 13.30 -6.28
C MET A 165 6.79 14.15 -7.56
N SER A 166 5.87 13.89 -8.49
CA SER A 166 5.75 14.68 -9.71
C SER A 166 5.28 16.10 -9.35
N GLY A 167 6.09 17.11 -9.69
CA GLY A 167 5.84 18.51 -9.31
C GLY A 167 6.43 18.95 -7.96
N ARG A 168 7.05 18.06 -7.18
CA ARG A 168 7.81 18.38 -5.96
C ARG A 168 9.29 18.50 -6.26
N THR A 169 9.64 19.42 -7.12
CA THR A 169 11.03 19.59 -7.61
C THR A 169 11.98 20.01 -6.47
N ASP A 170 11.53 20.88 -5.58
CA ASP A 170 12.33 21.36 -4.46
C ASP A 170 12.66 20.25 -3.46
N GLU A 171 11.71 19.35 -3.18
CA GLU A 171 11.94 18.19 -2.33
C GLU A 171 12.88 17.17 -3.00
N ALA A 172 12.70 16.91 -4.30
CA ALA A 172 13.59 16.04 -5.06
C ALA A 172 15.03 16.56 -5.07
N GLU A 173 15.22 17.86 -5.33
CA GLU A 173 16.53 18.50 -5.29
C GLU A 173 17.14 18.50 -3.88
N ALA A 174 16.34 18.67 -2.84
CA ALA A 174 16.80 18.61 -1.46
C ALA A 174 17.29 17.21 -1.09
N ILE A 175 16.57 16.16 -1.52
CA ILE A 175 16.95 14.76 -1.29
C ILE A 175 18.24 14.44 -2.05
N GLN A 176 18.34 14.85 -3.32
CA GLN A 176 19.56 14.64 -4.12
C GLN A 176 20.78 15.34 -3.48
N ARG A 177 20.63 16.61 -3.10
CA ARG A 177 21.68 17.38 -2.44
C ARG A 177 22.11 16.72 -1.14
N PHE A 178 21.16 16.34 -0.27
CA PHE A 178 21.43 15.62 0.97
C PHE A 178 22.26 14.34 0.74
N ALA A 179 21.88 13.55 -0.26
CA ALA A 179 22.56 12.31 -0.59
C ALA A 179 23.99 12.58 -1.12
N HIS A 180 24.12 13.45 -2.12
CA HIS A 180 25.38 13.72 -2.78
C HIS A 180 26.43 14.36 -1.85
N GLU A 181 26.01 15.28 -0.95
CA GLU A 181 26.90 15.85 0.07
C GLU A 181 27.48 14.80 1.02
N ARG A 182 26.85 13.62 1.13
CA ARG A 182 27.27 12.49 1.98
C ARG A 182 27.90 11.34 1.20
N GLY A 183 28.08 11.53 -0.10
CA GLY A 183 28.60 10.49 -0.99
C GLY A 183 27.67 9.29 -1.15
N LEU A 184 26.34 9.50 -0.98
CA LEU A 184 25.33 8.48 -1.11
C LEU A 184 24.69 8.57 -2.50
N LYS A 185 24.25 7.43 -3.04
CA LYS A 185 23.39 7.36 -4.23
C LYS A 185 21.93 7.41 -3.83
N THR A 186 21.11 8.09 -4.61
CA THR A 186 19.64 8.00 -4.48
C THR A 186 19.12 6.82 -5.26
N VAL A 187 18.30 5.98 -4.64
CA VAL A 187 17.80 4.73 -5.22
C VAL A 187 16.28 4.66 -5.10
N SER A 188 15.57 4.59 -6.21
CA SER A 188 14.13 4.30 -6.21
C SER A 188 13.88 2.81 -6.50
N ILE A 189 12.93 2.19 -5.78
CA ILE A 189 12.64 0.76 -5.87
C ILE A 189 11.15 0.57 -6.15
N GLY A 190 10.84 -0.15 -7.21
CA GLY A 190 9.46 -0.44 -7.63
C GLY A 190 8.77 0.75 -8.29
N ASN A 191 8.49 1.81 -7.53
CA ASN A 191 7.97 3.08 -8.05
C ASN A 191 9.13 4.01 -8.40
N PHE A 192 9.44 4.10 -9.68
CA PHE A 192 10.65 4.79 -10.14
C PHE A 192 10.50 6.30 -10.15
N GLN A 193 11.45 6.97 -9.51
CA GLN A 193 11.61 8.41 -9.57
C GLN A 193 12.62 8.77 -10.67
N LYS A 194 12.22 9.66 -11.60
CA LYS A 194 13.08 10.03 -12.76
C LYS A 194 14.40 10.66 -12.35
N TRP A 195 14.42 11.29 -11.20
CA TRP A 195 15.54 12.07 -10.69
C TRP A 195 16.52 11.26 -9.83
N THR A 196 16.21 10.02 -9.43
CA THR A 196 17.14 9.17 -8.66
C THR A 196 18.28 8.64 -9.52
N ASP A 197 19.45 8.45 -8.88
CA ASP A 197 20.66 7.94 -9.54
C ASP A 197 20.47 6.51 -10.05
N LEU A 198 19.78 5.69 -9.27
CA LEU A 198 19.50 4.30 -9.59
C LEU A 198 18.01 4.00 -9.47
N LYS A 199 17.56 3.09 -10.32
CA LYS A 199 16.21 2.54 -10.34
C LYS A 199 16.33 1.03 -10.28
N ILE A 200 15.74 0.42 -9.26
CA ILE A 200 15.89 -1.00 -9.00
C ILE A 200 14.52 -1.66 -9.04
N GLU A 201 14.42 -2.72 -9.83
CA GLU A 201 13.33 -3.67 -9.77
C GLU A 201 13.63 -4.69 -8.67
N ALA A 202 12.71 -4.86 -7.74
CA ALA A 202 12.87 -5.79 -6.62
C ALA A 202 11.56 -6.50 -6.30
N SER A 203 11.66 -7.76 -5.86
CA SER A 203 10.53 -8.45 -5.22
C SER A 203 10.23 -7.80 -3.87
N PRO A 204 9.05 -8.06 -3.28
CA PRO A 204 8.72 -7.52 -1.97
C PRO A 204 9.76 -7.82 -0.88
N PHE A 205 10.33 -9.01 -0.89
CA PHE A 205 11.35 -9.41 0.11
C PHE A 205 12.76 -8.88 -0.19
N GLU A 206 13.07 -8.62 -1.47
CA GLU A 206 14.28 -7.88 -1.86
C GLU A 206 14.17 -6.40 -1.50
N LEU A 207 12.99 -5.79 -1.64
CA LEU A 207 12.73 -4.42 -1.20
C LEU A 207 13.06 -4.26 0.29
N LEU A 208 12.62 -5.18 1.13
CA LEU A 208 12.94 -5.18 2.56
C LEU A 208 14.47 -5.29 2.79
N GLY A 209 15.16 -6.09 2.00
CA GLY A 209 16.63 -6.19 2.05
C GLY A 209 17.35 -4.89 1.68
N TYR A 210 16.86 -4.19 0.66
CA TYR A 210 17.39 -2.86 0.32
C TYR A 210 17.10 -1.82 1.39
N ILE A 211 15.90 -1.82 1.99
CA ILE A 211 15.55 -0.89 3.07
C ILE A 211 16.42 -1.16 4.30
N LYS A 212 16.60 -2.42 4.68
CA LYS A 212 17.41 -2.85 5.82
C LYS A 212 18.87 -2.38 5.74
N ASN A 213 19.43 -2.40 4.53
CA ASN A 213 20.83 -2.06 4.28
C ASN A 213 21.05 -0.61 3.85
N ALA A 214 20.00 0.21 3.75
CA ALA A 214 20.09 1.62 3.37
C ALA A 214 20.67 2.47 4.52
N ASP A 215 21.51 3.46 4.18
CA ASP A 215 21.95 4.47 5.15
C ASP A 215 20.77 5.36 5.59
N TYR A 216 19.84 5.65 4.66
CA TYR A 216 18.63 6.44 4.91
C TYR A 216 17.48 5.95 4.03
N VAL A 217 16.26 6.15 4.53
CA VAL A 217 15.02 5.95 3.76
C VAL A 217 14.23 7.24 3.75
N VAL A 218 13.80 7.66 2.58
CA VAL A 218 12.89 8.78 2.37
C VAL A 218 11.60 8.23 1.80
N THR A 219 10.50 8.45 2.49
CA THR A 219 9.17 7.96 2.08
C THR A 219 8.07 8.91 2.52
N ASP A 220 7.00 9.00 1.74
CA ASP A 220 5.73 9.66 2.06
C ASP A 220 4.56 8.65 2.07
N THR A 221 4.89 7.35 2.14
CA THR A 221 3.89 6.29 2.14
C THR A 221 3.79 5.63 3.52
N PHE A 222 2.59 5.17 3.88
CA PHE A 222 2.38 4.40 5.10
C PHE A 222 3.28 3.15 5.14
N HIS A 223 3.24 2.33 4.07
CA HIS A 223 4.04 1.11 4.02
C HIS A 223 5.55 1.36 3.97
N GLY A 224 6.01 2.41 3.29
CA GLY A 224 7.42 2.79 3.33
C GLY A 224 7.90 3.11 4.74
N THR A 225 7.05 3.77 5.55
CA THR A 225 7.36 4.05 6.96
C THR A 225 7.45 2.76 7.78
N ILE A 226 6.45 1.88 7.69
CA ILE A 226 6.47 0.65 8.49
C ILE A 226 7.54 -0.35 8.04
N PHE A 227 7.88 -0.42 6.73
CA PHE A 227 9.01 -1.22 6.24
C PHE A 227 10.36 -0.74 6.78
N SER A 228 10.47 0.53 7.16
CA SER A 228 11.68 1.09 7.76
C SER A 228 11.77 0.84 9.27
N ILE A 229 10.71 0.32 9.90
CA ILE A 229 10.64 0.02 11.33
C ILE A 229 10.94 -1.45 11.61
N ILE A 230 10.53 -2.33 10.72
CA ILE A 230 10.72 -3.79 10.83
C ILE A 230 12.10 -4.19 10.30
#